data_a3d75eae23b720ca712f61faa183373a
#
_entry.id   a3d75eae23b720ca712f61faa183373a
#
_cell.length_a   1.000
_cell.length_b   1.000
_cell.length_c   1.000
_cell.angle_alpha   90.00
_cell.angle_beta   90.00
_cell.angle_gamma   90.00
#
_symmetry.space_group_name_H-M   'P 1'
#
loop_
_entity.id
_entity.type
_entity.pdbx_description
1 polymer ?
#
loop_
_entity_poly.entity_id
_entity_poly.type
_entity_poly.pdbx_seq_one_letter_code
_entity_poly.pdbx_strand_id
1 'polypeptide(L)'
;MAERQSWHSFIPYTDRIDYLGGVMNNLPYVLSVEKLAGIKVPDRVDTIRIMMAEFFRITSHLLFLGTYIQDVGAMTPVFFTFTDRQRAYKVIEAITGFRLHPAWYRIGGVAHDLPNGWERLVKEFIDWMPKRLDEYQKAALDNSILKGRTIGVAQYNTKEALEWGVTGAGLRSTGCDFDLRKARPYSGYENFEFEVPLAANGDAYDRCIVRVEEMRQSLKIIEQCMRCLLYTSPSPRD
;
A
#
# COMPACT_ATOMS: atom_id res chain seq x y z
N MET A 1 -11.10 -17.74 -16.31
CA MET A 1 -11.69 -18.04 -14.99
C MET A 1 -12.83 -17.09 -14.67
N ALA A 2 -12.63 -15.77 -14.76
CA ALA A 2 -13.65 -14.76 -14.45
C ALA A 2 -15.00 -15.01 -15.18
N GLU A 3 -14.95 -15.36 -16.46
CA GLU A 3 -16.14 -15.63 -17.30
C GLU A 3 -16.93 -16.89 -16.90
N ARG A 4 -16.36 -17.75 -16.05
CA ARG A 4 -16.94 -19.06 -15.67
C ARG A 4 -17.35 -19.14 -14.21
N GLN A 5 -17.33 -18.01 -13.50
CA GLN A 5 -17.66 -17.94 -12.08
C GLN A 5 -18.55 -16.72 -11.81
N SER A 6 -19.21 -16.71 -10.65
CA SER A 6 -19.86 -15.49 -10.17
C SER A 6 -18.82 -14.41 -9.87
N TRP A 7 -19.21 -13.16 -9.96
CA TRP A 7 -18.32 -12.03 -9.68
C TRP A 7 -17.76 -12.06 -8.27
N HIS A 8 -18.54 -12.49 -7.28
CA HIS A 8 -18.05 -12.67 -5.90
C HIS A 8 -17.02 -13.81 -5.78
N SER A 9 -17.24 -14.93 -6.48
CA SER A 9 -16.33 -16.07 -6.43
C SER A 9 -14.98 -15.79 -7.11
N PHE A 10 -14.88 -14.74 -7.91
CA PHE A 10 -13.63 -14.33 -8.55
C PHE A 10 -12.72 -13.46 -7.63
N ILE A 11 -13.28 -12.78 -6.62
CA ILE A 11 -12.51 -11.90 -5.73
C ILE A 11 -11.27 -12.57 -5.14
N PRO A 12 -11.32 -13.83 -4.62
CA PRO A 12 -10.11 -14.48 -4.07
C PRO A 12 -8.97 -14.65 -5.08
N TYR A 13 -9.26 -14.72 -6.36
CA TYR A 13 -8.23 -14.82 -7.39
C TYR A 13 -7.49 -13.49 -7.58
N THR A 14 -8.17 -12.37 -7.37
CA THR A 14 -7.54 -11.05 -7.52
C THR A 14 -6.49 -10.79 -6.45
N ASP A 15 -6.64 -11.29 -5.21
CA ASP A 15 -5.60 -11.21 -4.17
C ASP A 15 -4.25 -11.78 -4.63
N ARG A 16 -4.26 -12.74 -5.54
CA ARG A 16 -3.09 -13.50 -5.98
C ARG A 16 -2.44 -12.95 -7.24
N ILE A 17 -2.97 -11.88 -7.81
CA ILE A 17 -2.34 -11.17 -8.95
C ILE A 17 -1.00 -10.58 -8.50
N ASP A 18 -1.00 -9.86 -7.38
CA ASP A 18 0.19 -9.50 -6.62
C ASP A 18 -0.03 -9.99 -5.18
N TYR A 19 0.59 -11.12 -4.84
CA TYR A 19 0.42 -11.74 -3.52
C TYR A 19 0.94 -10.91 -2.34
N LEU A 20 1.64 -9.81 -2.59
CA LEU A 20 2.07 -8.87 -1.56
C LEU A 20 1.07 -7.73 -1.37
N GLY A 21 0.33 -7.39 -2.42
CA GLY A 21 -0.64 -6.31 -2.45
C GLY A 21 -2.01 -6.67 -1.87
N GLY A 22 -2.32 -7.97 -1.73
CA GLY A 22 -3.57 -8.44 -1.12
C GLY A 22 -4.81 -7.68 -1.59
N VAL A 23 -5.51 -7.01 -0.67
CA VAL A 23 -6.75 -6.28 -0.98
C VAL A 23 -6.57 -5.12 -1.98
N MET A 24 -5.35 -4.62 -2.19
CA MET A 24 -5.12 -3.62 -3.24
C MET A 24 -5.50 -4.14 -4.62
N ASN A 25 -5.34 -5.44 -4.86
CA ASN A 25 -5.72 -6.06 -6.14
C ASN A 25 -7.23 -6.31 -6.23
N ASN A 26 -7.93 -6.47 -5.08
CA ASN A 26 -9.39 -6.55 -5.08
C ASN A 26 -10.01 -5.22 -5.51
N LEU A 27 -9.42 -4.10 -5.10
CA LEU A 27 -10.02 -2.78 -5.26
C LEU A 27 -10.36 -2.45 -6.72
N PRO A 28 -9.46 -2.54 -7.71
CA PRO A 28 -9.78 -2.26 -9.11
C PRO A 28 -10.91 -3.15 -9.64
N TYR A 29 -10.94 -4.41 -9.20
CA TYR A 29 -11.97 -5.35 -9.62
C TYR A 29 -13.34 -4.97 -9.06
N VAL A 30 -13.47 -4.77 -7.75
CA VAL A 30 -14.76 -4.41 -7.14
C VAL A 30 -15.27 -3.07 -7.63
N LEU A 31 -14.39 -2.06 -7.78
CA LEU A 31 -14.75 -0.74 -8.35
C LEU A 31 -15.25 -0.85 -9.79
N SER A 32 -14.64 -1.72 -10.61
CA SER A 32 -15.08 -1.94 -12.00
C SER A 32 -16.47 -2.54 -12.06
N VAL A 33 -16.75 -3.53 -11.21
CA VAL A 33 -18.07 -4.17 -11.11
C VAL A 33 -19.10 -3.22 -10.55
N GLU A 34 -18.78 -2.47 -9.49
CA GLU A 34 -19.67 -1.47 -8.89
C GLU A 34 -20.05 -0.38 -9.90
N LYS A 35 -19.06 0.10 -10.66
CA LYS A 35 -19.30 1.08 -11.73
C LYS A 35 -20.20 0.52 -12.82
N LEU A 36 -19.98 -0.73 -13.25
CA LEU A 36 -20.80 -1.40 -14.28
C LEU A 36 -22.23 -1.62 -13.82
N ALA A 37 -22.41 -2.01 -12.55
CA ALA A 37 -23.72 -2.28 -11.96
C ALA A 37 -24.43 -1.03 -11.40
N GLY A 38 -23.78 0.13 -11.40
CA GLY A 38 -24.34 1.36 -10.82
C GLY A 38 -24.48 1.34 -9.30
N ILE A 39 -23.70 0.50 -8.61
CA ILE A 39 -23.72 0.36 -7.15
C ILE A 39 -22.93 1.51 -6.54
N LYS A 40 -23.55 2.23 -5.60
CA LYS A 40 -22.90 3.25 -4.78
C LYS A 40 -22.50 2.65 -3.45
N VAL A 41 -21.28 2.91 -3.03
CA VAL A 41 -20.71 2.46 -1.76
C VAL A 41 -20.80 3.59 -0.74
N PRO A 42 -21.12 3.32 0.54
CA PRO A 42 -21.07 4.34 1.60
C PRO A 42 -19.66 4.89 1.83
N ASP A 43 -19.55 6.20 2.13
CA ASP A 43 -18.26 6.87 2.37
C ASP A 43 -17.41 6.21 3.46
N ARG A 44 -18.08 5.66 4.51
CA ARG A 44 -17.41 4.90 5.55
C ARG A 44 -16.67 3.68 4.99
N VAL A 45 -17.31 2.94 4.08
CA VAL A 45 -16.71 1.75 3.45
C VAL A 45 -15.51 2.14 2.58
N ASP A 46 -15.63 3.22 1.81
CA ASP A 46 -14.51 3.72 1.02
C ASP A 46 -13.33 4.13 1.90
N THR A 47 -13.57 4.81 3.03
CA THR A 47 -12.54 5.14 4.01
C THR A 47 -11.86 3.89 4.58
N ILE A 48 -12.63 2.85 4.92
CA ILE A 48 -12.09 1.56 5.39
C ILE A 48 -11.24 0.88 4.32
N ARG A 49 -11.72 0.87 3.06
CA ARG A 49 -10.97 0.32 1.94
C ARG A 49 -9.63 1.04 1.73
N ILE A 50 -9.62 2.38 1.79
CA ILE A 50 -8.39 3.17 1.68
C ILE A 50 -7.42 2.80 2.81
N MET A 51 -7.89 2.80 4.06
CA MET A 51 -7.05 2.46 5.21
C MET A 51 -6.38 1.09 5.02
N MET A 52 -7.15 0.08 4.63
CA MET A 52 -6.62 -1.27 4.42
C MET A 52 -5.70 -1.37 3.20
N ALA A 53 -5.99 -0.66 2.11
CA ALA A 53 -5.11 -0.60 0.94
C ALA A 53 -3.73 -0.01 1.31
N GLU A 54 -3.70 1.05 2.12
CA GLU A 54 -2.44 1.64 2.56
C GLU A 54 -1.67 0.74 3.55
N PHE A 55 -2.35 -0.05 4.41
CA PHE A 55 -1.68 -1.10 5.19
C PHE A 55 -1.00 -2.14 4.29
N PHE A 56 -1.67 -2.60 3.25
CA PHE A 56 -1.08 -3.56 2.30
C PHE A 56 0.05 -2.93 1.48
N ARG A 57 -0.02 -1.65 1.14
CA ARG A 57 1.10 -0.92 0.53
C ARG A 57 2.33 -0.94 1.43
N ILE A 58 2.17 -0.65 2.72
CA ILE A 58 3.27 -0.69 3.69
C ILE A 58 3.84 -2.11 3.78
N THR A 59 3.01 -3.15 3.87
CA THR A 59 3.51 -4.53 3.96
C THR A 59 4.25 -4.97 2.70
N SER A 60 3.81 -4.53 1.52
CA SER A 60 4.49 -4.78 0.24
C SER A 60 5.85 -4.08 0.20
N HIS A 61 5.88 -2.79 0.57
CA HIS A 61 7.14 -2.02 0.57
C HIS A 61 8.15 -2.48 1.62
N LEU A 62 7.70 -2.96 2.79
CA LEU A 62 8.57 -3.57 3.78
C LEU A 62 9.23 -4.86 3.27
N LEU A 63 8.47 -5.69 2.56
CA LEU A 63 9.04 -6.88 1.94
C LEU A 63 10.05 -6.48 0.86
N PHE A 64 9.66 -5.57 -0.04
CA PHE A 64 10.59 -5.05 -1.05
C PHE A 64 11.90 -4.56 -0.40
N LEU A 65 11.80 -3.71 0.61
CA LEU A 65 12.97 -3.12 1.28
C LEU A 65 13.90 -4.20 1.84
N GLY A 66 13.34 -5.19 2.55
CA GLY A 66 14.13 -6.28 3.15
C GLY A 66 14.84 -7.12 2.11
N THR A 67 14.12 -7.60 1.09
CA THR A 67 14.68 -8.46 0.04
C THR A 67 15.63 -7.70 -0.87
N TYR A 68 15.33 -6.45 -1.22
CA TYR A 68 16.20 -5.61 -2.01
C TYR A 68 17.56 -5.39 -1.35
N ILE A 69 17.59 -5.06 -0.06
CA ILE A 69 18.84 -4.90 0.69
C ILE A 69 19.59 -6.23 0.79
N GLN A 70 18.87 -7.35 0.95
CA GLN A 70 19.44 -8.69 0.95
C GLN A 70 20.11 -9.01 -0.39
N ASP A 71 19.47 -8.73 -1.52
CA ASP A 71 20.00 -8.97 -2.86
C ASP A 71 21.24 -8.13 -3.13
N VAL A 72 21.32 -6.93 -2.55
CA VAL A 72 22.51 -6.06 -2.61
C VAL A 72 23.63 -6.56 -1.67
N GLY A 73 23.37 -7.54 -0.81
CA GLY A 73 24.37 -8.26 -0.02
C GLY A 73 24.31 -8.05 1.50
N ALA A 74 23.25 -7.41 2.05
CA ALA A 74 23.08 -7.22 3.49
C ALA A 74 21.90 -8.05 4.02
N MET A 75 22.17 -9.20 4.61
CA MET A 75 21.16 -10.16 5.10
C MET A 75 20.34 -9.64 6.29
N THR A 76 20.94 -8.92 7.22
CA THR A 76 20.33 -8.57 8.51
C THR A 76 19.05 -7.72 8.40
N PRO A 77 18.94 -6.71 7.52
CA PRO A 77 17.74 -5.87 7.43
C PRO A 77 16.45 -6.62 7.11
N VAL A 78 16.50 -7.75 6.38
CA VAL A 78 15.31 -8.54 6.07
C VAL A 78 14.58 -9.03 7.33
N PHE A 79 15.30 -9.45 8.35
CA PHE A 79 14.70 -9.92 9.60
C PHE A 79 13.93 -8.80 10.33
N PHE A 80 14.48 -7.59 10.32
CA PHE A 80 13.82 -6.44 10.94
C PHE A 80 12.58 -6.00 10.16
N THR A 81 12.68 -5.89 8.84
CA THR A 81 11.53 -5.50 8.00
C THR A 81 10.39 -6.53 8.08
N PHE A 82 10.72 -7.83 8.18
CA PHE A 82 9.71 -8.88 8.37
C PHE A 82 9.10 -8.84 9.77
N THR A 83 9.86 -8.46 10.81
CA THR A 83 9.32 -8.24 12.16
C THR A 83 8.31 -7.09 12.17
N ASP A 84 8.62 -5.97 11.50
CA ASP A 84 7.72 -4.83 11.41
C ASP A 84 6.50 -5.12 10.51
N ARG A 85 6.71 -5.87 9.43
CA ARG A 85 5.62 -6.42 8.61
C ARG A 85 4.67 -7.30 9.42
N GLN A 86 5.20 -8.09 10.37
CA GLN A 86 4.40 -8.88 11.29
C GLN A 86 3.49 -8.00 12.18
N ARG A 87 3.93 -6.79 12.55
CA ARG A 87 3.09 -5.85 13.30
C ARG A 87 1.93 -5.31 12.45
N ALA A 88 2.18 -4.99 11.18
CA ALA A 88 1.12 -4.61 10.26
C ALA A 88 0.10 -5.74 10.06
N TYR A 89 0.59 -6.98 9.95
CA TYR A 89 -0.31 -8.16 9.85
C TYR A 89 -1.15 -8.41 11.08
N LYS A 90 -0.73 -8.03 12.29
CA LYS A 90 -1.60 -8.11 13.47
C LYS A 90 -2.84 -7.21 13.32
N VAL A 91 -2.67 -6.03 12.75
CA VAL A 91 -3.80 -5.12 12.44
C VAL A 91 -4.68 -5.72 11.35
N ILE A 92 -4.08 -6.14 10.24
CA ILE A 92 -4.78 -6.73 9.09
C ILE A 92 -5.58 -7.96 9.52
N GLU A 93 -4.96 -8.87 10.27
CA GLU A 93 -5.59 -10.11 10.77
C GLU A 93 -6.74 -9.82 11.72
N ALA A 94 -6.57 -8.86 12.63
CA ALA A 94 -7.63 -8.45 13.55
C ALA A 94 -8.86 -7.90 12.80
N ILE A 95 -8.65 -7.16 11.70
CA ILE A 95 -9.72 -6.54 10.92
C ILE A 95 -10.33 -7.53 9.94
N THR A 96 -9.52 -8.33 9.24
CA THR A 96 -9.99 -9.14 8.10
C THR A 96 -10.14 -10.63 8.43
N GLY A 97 -9.57 -11.10 9.53
CA GLY A 97 -9.46 -12.53 9.88
C GLY A 97 -8.35 -13.27 9.14
N PHE A 98 -7.64 -12.63 8.21
CA PHE A 98 -6.56 -13.22 7.42
C PHE A 98 -5.34 -12.31 7.34
N ARG A 99 -4.18 -12.92 7.12
CA ARG A 99 -2.91 -12.18 7.09
C ARG A 99 -2.49 -11.75 5.69
N LEU A 100 -2.66 -12.59 4.68
CA LEU A 100 -2.04 -12.40 3.37
C LEU A 100 -3.08 -12.24 2.24
N HIS A 101 -4.08 -13.10 2.17
CA HIS A 101 -5.10 -13.12 1.11
C HIS A 101 -6.50 -13.10 1.70
N PRO A 102 -6.94 -11.95 2.23
CA PRO A 102 -8.21 -11.89 2.96
C PRO A 102 -9.45 -11.94 2.06
N ALA A 103 -9.32 -11.63 0.76
CA ALA A 103 -10.45 -11.49 -0.15
C ALA A 103 -11.59 -10.69 0.50
N TRP A 104 -11.23 -9.61 1.19
CA TRP A 104 -12.11 -8.96 2.16
C TRP A 104 -12.99 -7.87 1.56
N TYR A 105 -12.54 -7.22 0.47
CA TYR A 105 -13.43 -6.31 -0.27
C TYR A 105 -14.52 -7.10 -0.98
N ARG A 106 -15.73 -6.56 -0.94
CA ARG A 106 -16.91 -7.14 -1.59
C ARG A 106 -17.51 -6.12 -2.55
N ILE A 107 -18.23 -6.57 -3.54
CA ILE A 107 -18.99 -5.69 -4.42
C ILE A 107 -20.08 -5.04 -3.57
N GLY A 108 -20.07 -3.71 -3.49
CA GLY A 108 -20.96 -2.92 -2.66
C GLY A 108 -20.48 -2.68 -1.22
N GLY A 109 -19.32 -3.22 -0.82
CA GLY A 109 -18.84 -3.03 0.56
C GLY A 109 -17.58 -3.77 0.93
N VAL A 110 -17.54 -4.22 2.17
CA VAL A 110 -16.51 -5.07 2.79
C VAL A 110 -17.19 -6.29 3.43
N ALA A 111 -16.43 -7.32 3.76
CA ALA A 111 -16.98 -8.58 4.29
C ALA A 111 -17.69 -8.39 5.65
N HIS A 112 -17.17 -7.50 6.49
CA HIS A 112 -17.75 -7.10 7.79
C HIS A 112 -17.10 -5.77 8.21
N ASP A 113 -17.74 -5.06 9.15
CA ASP A 113 -17.22 -3.80 9.68
C ASP A 113 -16.00 -4.02 10.59
N LEU A 114 -15.39 -2.94 11.00
CA LEU A 114 -14.21 -2.94 11.88
C LEU A 114 -14.56 -3.53 13.26
N PRO A 115 -13.72 -4.42 13.82
CA PRO A 115 -13.96 -5.03 15.12
C PRO A 115 -13.70 -4.04 16.25
N ASN A 116 -14.30 -4.26 17.42
CA ASN A 116 -14.03 -3.45 18.60
C ASN A 116 -12.53 -3.42 18.95
N GLY A 117 -11.99 -2.23 19.21
CA GLY A 117 -10.59 -2.04 19.59
C GLY A 117 -9.60 -2.00 18.42
N TRP A 118 -10.09 -1.95 17.17
CA TRP A 118 -9.26 -1.79 15.99
C TRP A 118 -8.43 -0.49 16.04
N GLU A 119 -8.99 0.58 16.55
CA GLU A 119 -8.37 1.90 16.67
C GLU A 119 -7.09 1.86 17.50
N ARG A 120 -7.06 1.08 18.58
CA ARG A 120 -5.87 0.89 19.41
C ARG A 120 -4.76 0.21 18.62
N LEU A 121 -5.07 -0.84 17.87
CA LEU A 121 -4.08 -1.57 17.05
C LEU A 121 -3.50 -0.70 15.94
N VAL A 122 -4.35 0.07 15.27
CA VAL A 122 -3.93 1.02 14.23
C VAL A 122 -3.04 2.10 14.84
N LYS A 123 -3.45 2.68 15.99
CA LYS A 123 -2.66 3.71 16.67
C LYS A 123 -1.30 3.19 17.12
N GLU A 124 -1.22 2.01 17.73
CA GLU A 124 0.05 1.39 18.13
C GLU A 124 1.00 1.22 16.92
N PHE A 125 0.46 0.88 15.75
CA PHE A 125 1.25 0.76 14.54
C PHE A 125 1.73 2.11 14.01
N ILE A 126 0.85 3.13 13.96
CA ILE A 126 1.21 4.48 13.51
C ILE A 126 2.28 5.11 14.42
N ASP A 127 2.19 4.91 15.72
CA ASP A 127 3.16 5.44 16.69
C ASP A 127 4.53 4.72 16.58
N TRP A 128 4.52 3.46 16.15
CA TRP A 128 5.73 2.63 16.03
C TRP A 128 6.49 2.83 14.72
N MET A 129 5.80 2.80 13.60
CA MET A 129 6.41 2.64 12.28
C MET A 129 7.30 3.80 11.84
N PRO A 130 7.02 5.09 12.11
CA PRO A 130 7.88 6.20 11.70
C PRO A 130 9.32 6.07 12.21
N LYS A 131 9.49 5.69 13.48
CA LYS A 131 10.82 5.47 14.08
C LYS A 131 11.59 4.35 13.39
N ARG A 132 10.88 3.30 12.99
CA ARG A 132 11.47 2.19 12.24
C ARG A 132 11.94 2.60 10.85
N LEU A 133 11.16 3.43 10.16
CA LEU A 133 11.57 3.98 8.86
C LEU A 133 12.83 4.84 8.99
N ASP A 134 12.97 5.65 10.06
CA ASP A 134 14.17 6.41 10.32
C ASP A 134 15.39 5.52 10.62
N GLU A 135 15.18 4.40 11.32
CA GLU A 135 16.23 3.42 11.57
C GLU A 135 16.67 2.74 10.26
N TYR A 136 15.75 2.36 9.38
CA TYR A 136 16.07 1.80 8.05
C TYR A 136 16.81 2.81 7.18
N GLN A 137 16.41 4.08 7.22
CA GLN A 137 17.12 5.13 6.52
C GLN A 137 18.60 5.17 6.96
N LYS A 138 18.86 5.28 8.26
CA LYS A 138 20.21 5.40 8.80
C LYS A 138 21.05 4.14 8.67
N ALA A 139 20.47 2.97 8.98
CA ALA A 139 21.22 1.73 9.06
C ALA A 139 21.48 1.09 7.68
N ALA A 140 20.55 1.26 6.73
CA ALA A 140 20.63 0.61 5.43
C ALA A 140 20.75 1.59 4.27
N LEU A 141 19.82 2.54 4.12
CA LEU A 141 19.77 3.38 2.93
C LEU A 141 20.93 4.39 2.89
N ASP A 142 21.35 4.92 4.02
CA ASP A 142 22.50 5.83 4.10
C ASP A 142 23.85 5.11 4.08
N ASN A 143 23.86 3.79 4.06
CA ASN A 143 25.07 3.00 4.01
C ASN A 143 25.81 3.20 2.67
N SER A 144 27.12 3.49 2.76
CA SER A 144 27.95 3.74 1.57
C SER A 144 28.06 2.54 0.63
N ILE A 145 28.00 1.32 1.16
CA ILE A 145 28.03 0.10 0.35
C ILE A 145 26.74 -0.04 -0.47
N LEU A 146 25.60 0.18 0.15
CA LEU A 146 24.31 0.17 -0.57
C LEU A 146 24.31 1.24 -1.65
N LYS A 147 24.66 2.49 -1.30
CA LYS A 147 24.74 3.60 -2.25
C LYS A 147 25.67 3.29 -3.42
N GLY A 148 26.86 2.77 -3.13
CA GLY A 148 27.84 2.42 -4.16
C GLY A 148 27.41 1.28 -5.10
N ARG A 149 26.43 0.45 -4.68
CA ARG A 149 25.89 -0.66 -5.47
C ARG A 149 24.58 -0.34 -6.20
N THR A 150 23.95 0.79 -5.92
CA THR A 150 22.60 1.08 -6.43
C THR A 150 22.48 2.43 -7.13
N ILE A 151 23.32 3.41 -6.79
CA ILE A 151 23.35 4.70 -7.48
C ILE A 151 23.91 4.51 -8.90
N GLY A 152 23.18 5.03 -9.88
CA GLY A 152 23.53 4.90 -11.31
C GLY A 152 23.31 3.50 -11.90
N VAL A 153 22.77 2.55 -11.13
CA VAL A 153 22.50 1.19 -11.60
C VAL A 153 21.08 1.08 -12.14
N ALA A 154 20.90 0.43 -13.28
CA ALA A 154 19.62 0.26 -13.98
C ALA A 154 18.88 1.61 -14.12
N GLN A 155 19.60 2.64 -14.50
CA GLN A 155 19.10 3.99 -14.70
C GLN A 155 18.33 4.10 -16.01
N TYR A 156 17.20 4.81 -15.96
CA TYR A 156 16.42 5.18 -17.15
C TYR A 156 15.76 6.55 -16.92
N ASN A 157 15.50 7.27 -17.99
CA ASN A 157 14.84 8.57 -17.93
C ASN A 157 13.31 8.44 -18.07
N THR A 158 12.59 9.55 -17.87
CA THR A 158 11.12 9.58 -17.94
C THR A 158 10.59 9.13 -19.31
N LYS A 159 11.26 9.50 -20.41
CA LYS A 159 10.83 9.13 -21.76
C LYS A 159 10.91 7.61 -21.96
N GLU A 160 12.03 7.03 -21.60
CA GLU A 160 12.22 5.57 -21.65
C GLU A 160 11.22 4.83 -20.77
N ALA A 161 10.99 5.34 -19.55
CA ALA A 161 10.00 4.76 -18.63
C ALA A 161 8.60 4.73 -19.25
N LEU A 162 8.18 5.82 -19.91
CA LEU A 162 6.87 5.91 -20.57
C LEU A 162 6.79 5.00 -21.81
N GLU A 163 7.84 4.91 -22.60
CA GLU A 163 7.91 4.02 -23.78
C GLU A 163 7.78 2.54 -23.38
N TRP A 164 8.36 2.16 -22.24
CA TRP A 164 8.27 0.81 -21.68
C TRP A 164 7.03 0.55 -20.84
N GLY A 165 6.16 1.56 -20.64
CA GLY A 165 4.96 1.44 -19.83
C GLY A 165 5.23 1.29 -18.33
N VAL A 166 6.38 1.78 -17.85
CA VAL A 166 6.74 1.77 -16.42
C VAL A 166 5.80 2.71 -15.65
N THR A 167 5.28 2.25 -14.52
CA THR A 167 4.40 3.01 -13.64
C THR A 167 4.86 2.97 -12.18
N GLY A 168 4.10 3.60 -11.29
CA GLY A 168 4.35 3.55 -9.85
C GLY A 168 5.70 4.16 -9.43
N ALA A 169 6.34 3.59 -8.43
CA ALA A 169 7.61 4.05 -7.90
C ALA A 169 8.73 4.04 -8.97
N GLY A 170 8.66 3.16 -9.97
CA GLY A 170 9.57 3.15 -11.09
C GLY A 170 9.51 4.44 -11.90
N LEU A 171 8.30 4.89 -12.26
CA LEU A 171 8.12 6.14 -13.00
C LEU A 171 8.42 7.36 -12.12
N ARG A 172 7.97 7.36 -10.86
CA ARG A 172 8.22 8.48 -9.94
C ARG A 172 9.70 8.66 -9.59
N SER A 173 10.50 7.63 -9.68
CA SER A 173 11.97 7.74 -9.51
C SER A 173 12.66 8.59 -10.60
N THR A 174 12.00 8.79 -11.74
CA THR A 174 12.52 9.65 -12.84
C THR A 174 12.08 11.10 -12.75
N GLY A 175 11.38 11.50 -11.69
CA GLY A 175 10.83 12.85 -11.51
C GLY A 175 9.45 13.07 -12.12
N CYS A 176 8.82 12.05 -12.69
CA CYS A 176 7.47 12.16 -13.22
C CYS A 176 6.43 12.15 -12.09
N ASP A 177 5.76 13.28 -11.89
CA ASP A 177 4.69 13.43 -10.90
C ASP A 177 3.39 12.81 -11.41
N PHE A 178 3.32 11.48 -11.31
CA PHE A 178 2.13 10.73 -11.67
C PHE A 178 1.77 9.69 -10.61
N ASP A 179 0.66 9.94 -9.94
CA ASP A 179 0.00 9.01 -9.02
C ASP A 179 -1.51 8.99 -9.29
N LEU A 180 -2.08 7.82 -9.57
CA LEU A 180 -3.50 7.69 -9.87
C LEU A 180 -4.40 8.21 -8.73
N ARG A 181 -3.96 8.11 -7.48
CA ARG A 181 -4.68 8.62 -6.31
C ARG A 181 -4.86 10.14 -6.35
N LYS A 182 -3.98 10.88 -7.07
CA LYS A 182 -4.04 12.33 -7.29
C LYS A 182 -4.54 12.68 -8.69
N ALA A 183 -4.04 12.01 -9.74
CA ALA A 183 -4.35 12.33 -11.13
C ALA A 183 -5.79 11.94 -11.53
N ARG A 184 -6.30 10.84 -10.97
CA ARG A 184 -7.68 10.35 -11.15
C ARG A 184 -8.17 9.71 -9.85
N PRO A 185 -8.52 10.51 -8.85
CA PRO A 185 -8.92 10.00 -7.53
C PRO A 185 -10.06 9.00 -7.63
N TYR A 186 -10.02 8.01 -6.76
CA TYR A 186 -11.01 6.93 -6.65
C TYR A 186 -11.25 6.62 -5.17
N SER A 187 -12.43 6.05 -4.85
CA SER A 187 -12.81 5.64 -3.49
C SER A 187 -12.65 6.74 -2.42
N GLY A 188 -12.61 8.01 -2.80
CA GLY A 188 -12.49 9.13 -1.86
C GLY A 188 -11.06 9.54 -1.52
N TYR A 189 -10.02 9.11 -2.27
CA TYR A 189 -8.63 9.57 -2.07
C TYR A 189 -8.47 11.08 -2.15
N GLU A 190 -9.35 11.78 -2.86
CA GLU A 190 -9.38 13.25 -2.93
C GLU A 190 -9.60 13.94 -1.58
N ASN A 191 -10.15 13.24 -0.61
CA ASN A 191 -10.42 13.75 0.74
C ASN A 191 -9.22 13.63 1.69
N PHE A 192 -8.11 13.04 1.24
CA PHE A 192 -6.93 12.79 2.05
C PHE A 192 -5.73 13.61 1.59
N GLU A 193 -5.04 14.20 2.56
CA GLU A 193 -3.82 14.95 2.32
C GLU A 193 -2.60 14.05 2.36
N PHE A 194 -1.89 13.98 1.24
CA PHE A 194 -0.60 13.28 1.13
C PHE A 194 0.20 13.87 -0.03
N GLU A 195 1.49 13.66 -0.02
CA GLU A 195 2.40 14.07 -1.10
C GLU A 195 2.72 12.87 -2.00
N VAL A 196 3.06 13.14 -3.25
CA VAL A 196 3.57 12.12 -4.18
C VAL A 196 5.10 12.13 -4.08
N PRO A 197 5.73 11.11 -3.52
CA PRO A 197 7.18 11.05 -3.43
C PRO A 197 7.82 10.94 -4.81
N LEU A 198 8.78 11.80 -5.07
CA LEU A 198 9.53 11.84 -6.33
C LEU A 198 11.04 11.73 -6.05
N ALA A 199 11.77 11.20 -7.02
CA ALA A 199 13.21 11.28 -7.12
C ALA A 199 13.60 11.80 -8.51
N ALA A 200 14.86 11.84 -8.89
CA ALA A 200 15.28 12.51 -10.11
C ALA A 200 16.17 11.68 -11.03
N ASN A 201 16.87 10.67 -10.50
CA ASN A 201 17.90 9.96 -11.27
C ASN A 201 17.39 8.71 -11.99
N GLY A 202 16.23 8.18 -11.62
CA GLY A 202 15.63 7.00 -12.22
C GLY A 202 16.45 5.71 -12.03
N ASP A 203 17.29 5.66 -11.03
CA ASP A 203 18.15 4.51 -10.72
C ASP A 203 17.57 3.59 -9.63
N ALA A 204 18.27 2.52 -9.31
CA ALA A 204 17.85 1.54 -8.33
C ALA A 204 17.76 2.13 -6.92
N TYR A 205 18.64 3.08 -6.57
CA TYR A 205 18.60 3.78 -5.29
C TYR A 205 17.35 4.65 -5.16
N ASP A 206 17.05 5.47 -6.16
CA ASP A 206 15.88 6.35 -6.17
C ASP A 206 14.57 5.56 -6.07
N ARG A 207 14.47 4.44 -6.78
CA ARG A 207 13.30 3.55 -6.65
C ARG A 207 13.10 3.00 -5.23
N CYS A 208 14.19 2.82 -4.49
CA CYS A 208 14.12 2.39 -3.10
C CYS A 208 13.67 3.53 -2.18
N ILE A 209 14.26 4.71 -2.33
CA ILE A 209 13.91 5.90 -1.55
C ILE A 209 12.44 6.29 -1.76
N VAL A 210 11.96 6.32 -3.00
CA VAL A 210 10.54 6.61 -3.30
C VAL A 210 9.60 5.68 -2.52
N ARG A 211 9.88 4.38 -2.47
CA ARG A 211 9.02 3.43 -1.72
C ARG A 211 9.05 3.65 -0.21
N VAL A 212 10.18 4.05 0.34
CA VAL A 212 10.27 4.39 1.77
C VAL A 212 9.45 5.63 2.08
N GLU A 213 9.53 6.65 1.24
CA GLU A 213 8.70 7.85 1.38
C GLU A 213 7.21 7.55 1.14
N GLU A 214 6.87 6.65 0.23
CA GLU A 214 5.49 6.18 0.06
C GLU A 214 4.94 5.53 1.33
N MET A 215 5.75 4.78 2.08
CA MET A 215 5.31 4.25 3.39
C MET A 215 5.00 5.36 4.39
N ARG A 216 5.79 6.46 4.40
CA ARG A 216 5.51 7.63 5.26
C ARG A 216 4.18 8.29 4.88
N GLN A 217 3.92 8.44 3.57
CA GLN A 217 2.65 9.00 3.10
C GLN A 217 1.47 8.06 3.41
N SER A 218 1.66 6.75 3.27
CA SER A 218 0.65 5.76 3.66
C SER A 218 0.27 5.87 5.15
N LEU A 219 1.25 6.09 6.04
CA LEU A 219 0.99 6.31 7.46
C LEU A 219 0.16 7.57 7.71
N LYS A 220 0.43 8.68 6.99
CA LYS A 220 -0.38 9.90 7.06
C LYS A 220 -1.83 9.64 6.62
N ILE A 221 -2.02 8.89 5.54
CA ILE A 221 -3.36 8.53 5.05
C ILE A 221 -4.09 7.65 6.08
N ILE A 222 -3.44 6.62 6.63
CA ILE A 222 -4.03 5.73 7.64
C ILE A 222 -4.46 6.53 8.89
N GLU A 223 -3.64 7.49 9.35
CA GLU A 223 -3.99 8.34 10.47
C GLU A 223 -5.24 9.19 10.20
N GLN A 224 -5.35 9.77 9.01
CA GLN A 224 -6.53 10.52 8.58
C GLN A 224 -7.76 9.62 8.49
N CYS A 225 -7.63 8.42 7.90
CA CYS A 225 -8.71 7.43 7.87
C CYS A 225 -9.18 7.07 9.27
N MET A 226 -8.27 6.82 10.20
CA MET A 226 -8.60 6.51 11.59
C MET A 226 -9.41 7.64 12.24
N ARG A 227 -9.00 8.89 12.08
CA ARG A 227 -9.73 10.06 12.59
C ARG A 227 -11.14 10.14 11.99
N CYS A 228 -11.27 9.98 10.67
CA CYS A 228 -12.55 9.99 9.98
C CYS A 228 -13.49 8.88 10.51
N LEU A 229 -12.98 7.66 10.67
CA LEU A 229 -13.75 6.49 11.10
C LEU A 229 -14.20 6.56 12.55
N LEU A 230 -13.47 7.25 13.42
CA LEU A 230 -13.87 7.48 14.82
C LEU A 230 -15.11 8.39 14.93
N TYR A 231 -15.32 9.30 13.97
CA TYR A 231 -16.47 10.20 13.94
C TYR A 231 -17.67 9.64 13.16
N THR A 232 -17.47 8.60 12.35
CA THR A 232 -18.54 7.97 11.58
C THR A 232 -18.96 6.67 12.28
N SER A 233 -20.06 6.70 13.00
CA SER A 233 -20.67 5.46 13.52
C SER A 233 -21.11 4.54 12.40
N PRO A 234 -21.00 3.22 12.54
CA PRO A 234 -21.69 2.30 11.65
C PRO A 234 -23.20 2.59 11.69
N SER A 235 -23.82 2.71 10.51
CA SER A 235 -25.28 2.81 10.45
C SER A 235 -25.89 1.48 10.91
N PRO A 236 -27.01 1.48 11.66
CA PRO A 236 -27.71 0.24 11.99
C PRO A 236 -28.26 -0.54 10.78
N ARG A 237 -28.08 0.01 9.57
CA ARG A 237 -28.55 -0.54 8.29
C ARG A 237 -27.42 -0.93 7.32
N ASP A 238 -26.15 -0.76 7.73
CA ASP A 238 -24.98 -1.10 6.91
C ASP A 238 -24.42 -2.52 7.29
#